data_f872fd98e369dbf7052bf89b7d769066
#
_entry.id   f872fd98e369dbf7052bf89b7d769066
#
_cell.length_a   1.000
_cell.length_b   1.000
_cell.length_c   1.000
_cell.angle_alpha   90.00
_cell.angle_beta   90.00
_cell.angle_gamma   90.00
#
_symmetry.space_group_name_H-M   'P 1'
#
loop_
_entity.id
_entity.type
_entity.pdbx_description
1 polymer ?
#
loop_
_entity_poly.entity_id
_entity_poly.type
_entity_poly.pdbx_seq_one_letter_code
_entity_poly.pdbx_strand_id
1 'polypeptide(L)' 'MSRYIVTPILSPRNIPYYVVTDTSTGKGVEGYGCEPWAQHRADELNRKEKKGDGKEE' A
#
# COMPACT_ATOMS: atom_id res chain seq x y z
N MET A 1 1.10 -13.74 -3.27
CA MET A 1 0.11 -12.90 -2.60
C MET A 1 0.69 -11.52 -2.30
N SER A 2 -0.15 -10.52 -2.33
CA SER A 2 0.31 -9.17 -2.07
C SER A 2 0.34 -8.91 -0.57
N ARG A 3 1.46 -8.40 -0.10
CA ARG A 3 1.57 -8.01 1.29
C ARG A 3 0.98 -6.62 1.52
N TYR A 4 1.07 -5.77 0.51
CA TYR A 4 0.57 -4.40 0.61
C TYR A 4 -0.65 -4.24 -0.26
N ILE A 5 -1.69 -3.66 0.31
CA ILE A 5 -2.93 -3.42 -0.41
C ILE A 5 -3.32 -1.96 -0.23
N VAL A 6 -4.18 -1.49 -1.12
CA VAL A 6 -4.70 -0.13 -1.03
C VAL A 6 -6.07 -0.19 -0.40
N THR A 7 -6.24 0.56 0.69
CA THR A 7 -7.50 0.61 1.41
C THR A 7 -8.11 2.00 1.23
N PRO A 8 -9.26 2.09 0.57
CA PRO A 8 -9.92 3.38 0.42
C PRO A 8 -10.65 3.75 1.71
N ILE A 9 -10.44 4.99 2.16
CA ILE A 9 -11.16 5.49 3.32
C ILE A 9 -11.63 6.91 3.01
N LEU A 10 -12.60 7.36 3.80
CA LEU A 10 -13.14 8.69 3.65
C LEU A 10 -12.74 9.49 4.87
N SER A 11 -12.09 10.62 4.66
CA SER A 11 -11.68 11.45 5.78
C SER A 11 -12.89 12.16 6.38
N PRO A 12 -12.73 12.74 7.58
CA PRO A 12 -13.85 13.47 8.19
C PRO A 12 -14.39 14.61 7.34
N ARG A 13 -13.61 15.08 6.37
CA ARG A 13 -14.05 16.13 5.47
C ARG A 13 -14.62 15.61 4.17
N ASN A 14 -14.91 14.30 4.12
CA ASN A 14 -15.43 13.66 2.92
C ASN A 14 -14.46 13.70 1.76
N ILE A 15 -13.17 13.73 2.07
CA ILE A 15 -12.14 13.71 1.04
C ILE A 15 -11.64 12.29 0.90
N PRO A 16 -11.70 11.71 -0.31
CA PRO A 16 -11.21 10.35 -0.52
C PRO A 16 -9.73 10.24 -0.20
N TYR A 17 -9.36 9.15 0.44
CA TYR A 17 -8.00 8.97 0.89
C TYR A 17 -7.67 7.50 0.74
N TYR A 18 -6.48 7.20 0.25
CA TYR A 18 -6.09 5.83 -0.05
C TYR A 18 -4.86 5.48 0.76
N VAL A 19 -4.98 4.42 1.55
CA VAL A 19 -3.91 4.03 2.46
C VAL A 19 -3.30 2.71 1.99
N VAL A 20 -1.99 2.72 1.85
CA VAL A 20 -1.25 1.50 1.58
C VAL A 20 -1.09 0.77 2.90
N THR A 21 -1.67 -0.41 3.00
CA THR A 21 -1.72 -1.16 4.24
C THR A 21 -0.85 -2.40 4.15
N ASP A 22 -0.03 -2.61 5.18
CA ASP A 22 0.78 -3.81 5.30
C ASP A 22 -0.09 -4.88 5.95
N THR A 23 -0.47 -5.89 5.17
CA THR A 23 -1.39 -6.90 5.66
C THR A 23 -0.79 -7.81 6.72
N SER A 24 0.53 -7.87 6.81
CA SER A 24 1.17 -8.71 7.81
C SER A 24 1.06 -8.10 9.20
N THR A 25 0.98 -6.78 9.30
CA THR A 25 0.84 -6.11 10.59
C THR A 25 -0.54 -5.48 10.75
N GLY A 26 -1.26 -5.28 9.65
CA GLY A 26 -2.54 -4.62 9.67
C GLY A 26 -2.45 -3.12 9.80
N LYS A 27 -1.28 -2.56 9.64
CA LYS A 27 -1.08 -1.13 9.83
C LYS A 27 -0.90 -0.41 8.52
N GLY A 28 -1.40 0.83 8.45
CA GLY A 28 -1.17 1.68 7.32
C GLY A 28 0.27 2.14 7.28
N VAL A 29 0.86 2.08 6.11
CA VAL A 29 2.25 2.46 5.92
C VAL A 29 2.33 3.88 5.39
N GLU A 30 1.54 4.17 4.36
CA GLU A 30 1.54 5.47 3.72
C GLU A 30 0.13 5.79 3.26
N GLY A 31 -0.16 7.07 3.11
CA GLY A 31 -1.47 7.52 2.63
C GLY A 31 -1.32 8.46 1.46
N TYR A 32 -2.26 8.38 0.53
CA TYR A 32 -2.27 9.19 -0.67
C TYR A 32 -3.68 9.71 -0.93
N GLY A 33 -3.76 10.88 -1.52
CA GLY A 33 -5.04 11.45 -1.86
C GLY A 33 -5.58 10.96 -3.20
N CYS A 34 -4.88 10.03 -3.83
CA CYS A 34 -5.18 9.64 -5.20
C CYS A 34 -4.89 8.16 -5.34
N GLU A 35 -5.85 7.41 -5.89
CA GLU A 35 -5.74 5.97 -5.97
C GLU A 35 -4.56 5.49 -6.81
N PRO A 36 -4.32 6.04 -8.01
CA PRO A 36 -3.20 5.56 -8.82
C PRO A 36 -1.86 5.65 -8.10
N TRP A 37 -1.65 6.69 -7.33
CA TRP A 37 -0.40 6.83 -6.58
C TRP A 37 -0.28 5.80 -5.49
N ALA A 38 -1.39 5.55 -4.78
CA ALA A 38 -1.39 4.55 -3.72
C ALA A 38 -1.14 3.16 -4.30
N GLN A 39 -1.79 2.85 -5.42
CA GLN A 39 -1.63 1.56 -6.06
C GLN A 39 -0.19 1.39 -6.56
N HIS A 40 0.36 2.44 -7.14
CA HIS A 40 1.73 2.40 -7.62
C HIS A 40 2.69 2.10 -6.46
N ARG A 41 2.47 2.76 -5.35
CA ARG A 41 3.34 2.55 -4.18
C ARG A 41 3.18 1.15 -3.62
N ALA A 42 1.96 0.66 -3.56
CA ALA A 42 1.72 -0.69 -3.07
C ALA A 42 2.42 -1.72 -3.97
N ASP A 43 2.32 -1.52 -5.27
CA ASP A 43 2.98 -2.41 -6.22
C ASP A 43 4.48 -2.39 -6.04
N GLU A 44 5.02 -1.20 -5.83
CA GLU A 44 6.45 -1.03 -5.65
C GLU A 44 6.92 -1.75 -4.38
N LEU A 45 6.18 -1.58 -3.30
CA LEU A 45 6.54 -2.23 -2.05
C LEU A 45 6.41 -3.75 -2.15
N ASN A 46 5.38 -4.23 -2.84
CA ASN A 46 5.21 -5.66 -3.05
C ASN A 46 6.36 -6.23 -3.85
N ARG A 47 6.82 -5.49 -4.84
CA ARG A 47 7.94 -5.91 -5.65
C ARG A 47 9.22 -5.97 -4.85
N LYS A 48 9.44 -4.96 -4.01
CA LYS A 48 10.62 -4.92 -3.16
C LYS A 48 10.61 -6.05 -2.15
N GLU A 49 9.46 -6.30 -1.58
CA GLU A 49 9.32 -7.36 -0.59
C GLU A 49 9.68 -8.69 -1.20
N LYS A 50 9.16 -8.94 -2.39
CA LYS A 50 9.42 -10.17 -3.09
C LYS A 50 10.91 -10.32 -3.40
N LYS A 51 11.54 -9.24 -3.82
CA LYS A 51 12.95 -9.25 -4.11
C LYS A 51 13.78 -9.54 -2.88
N GLY A 52 13.43 -8.90 -1.79
CA GLY A 52 14.15 -9.08 -0.56
C GLY A 52 14.06 -10.48 -0.04
N ASP A 53 12.93 -11.09 -0.26
CA ASP A 53 12.71 -12.47 0.12
C ASP A 53 13.49 -13.41 -0.73
N GLY A 54 13.51 -13.12 -1.94
CA GLY A 54 14.11 -14.00 -2.87
C GLY A 54 15.56 -13.86 -2.90
N LYS A 55 15.82 -13.47 -2.78
CA LYS A 55 16.92 -13.64 -2.95
C LYS A 55 17.56 -13.22 -3.94
N GLU A 56 17.18 -13.12 -4.48
CA GLU A 56 17.33 -12.67 -5.25
C GLU A 56 18.05 -12.37 -5.70
N GLU A 57 18.28 -12.48 -5.82
CA GLU A 57 18.61 -12.18 -6.19
C GLU A 57 18.96 -12.09 -6.32
#